data_847af772e9a9f6ff99f751c7623a660d
#
_entry.id   847af772e9a9f6ff99f751c7623a660d
#
_cell.length_a   1.000
_cell.length_b   1.000
_cell.length_c   1.000
_cell.angle_alpha   90.00
_cell.angle_beta   90.00
_cell.angle_gamma   90.00
#
_symmetry.space_group_name_H-M   'P 1'
#
loop_
_entity.id
_entity.type
_entity.pdbx_description
1 polymer ?
#
loop_
_entity_poly.entity_id
_entity_poly.type
_entity_poly.pdbx_seq_one_letter_code
_entity_poly.pdbx_strand_id
1 'polypeptide(L)'
;MKQFIKNNNKLTILMLLFIATLGNVNETFAQQDSQYTNYMYNTINVNPAYAGSRGVMSLFGMHRTQWVGLDGAPVTNVASINTPINNSNFGLGISFVNDRIGPSDENAISADISYTIQTSETYKLSFGIKGTANLLNVDYTKLNIYDPTDPQFQNNIDNKFSPNIGAGVYFHSDKLYAGLSVPNFLETEHYDDNVAATAKERMHYYFIGGYVFDLSENIKFKPAFLSKVVSGAPLQVDLTANFMFNEKFVLGAAYRWDAAVSGLVGFQVNQSWMIGYAYDAETTKLANYNSGSHEIFLRYEFK
;
A
#
# COMPACT_ATOMS: atom_id res chain seq x y z
N MET A 1 20.06 33.96 -24.94
CA MET A 1 20.64 33.71 -23.63
C MET A 1 19.86 34.33 -22.46
N LYS A 2 19.39 35.59 -22.50
CA LYS A 2 18.60 36.22 -21.41
C LYS A 2 17.19 35.60 -21.15
N GLN A 3 16.56 34.97 -22.14
CA GLN A 3 15.23 34.34 -21.99
C GLN A 3 15.30 32.96 -21.32
N PHE A 4 16.41 32.23 -21.48
CA PHE A 4 16.63 30.91 -20.86
C PHE A 4 16.85 31.02 -19.32
N ILE A 5 17.54 32.08 -18.88
CA ILE A 5 17.81 32.35 -17.45
C ILE A 5 16.51 32.77 -16.71
N LYS A 6 15.59 33.46 -17.40
CA LYS A 6 14.32 33.93 -16.79
C LYS A 6 13.31 32.82 -16.57
N ASN A 7 13.38 31.71 -17.33
CA ASN A 7 12.50 30.53 -17.15
C ASN A 7 12.95 29.62 -16.00
N ASN A 8 14.28 29.48 -15.78
CA ASN A 8 14.81 28.68 -14.69
C ASN A 8 14.48 29.29 -13.32
N ASN A 9 14.49 30.62 -13.19
CA ASN A 9 14.13 31.26 -11.93
C ASN A 9 12.66 31.06 -11.54
N LYS A 10 11.74 30.98 -12.49
CA LYS A 10 10.33 30.69 -12.22
C LYS A 10 10.13 29.26 -11.76
N LEU A 11 10.83 28.30 -12.37
CA LEU A 11 10.79 26.89 -11.98
C LEU A 11 11.39 26.70 -10.59
N THR A 12 12.50 27.37 -10.29
CA THR A 12 13.16 27.36 -8.97
C THR A 12 12.28 28.00 -7.89
N ILE A 13 11.59 29.10 -8.19
CA ILE A 13 10.65 29.74 -7.27
C ILE A 13 9.41 28.85 -7.02
N LEU A 14 8.88 28.20 -8.08
CA LEU A 14 7.77 27.24 -7.94
C LEU A 14 8.17 26.03 -7.07
N MET A 15 9.39 25.53 -7.25
CA MET A 15 9.95 24.43 -6.47
C MET A 15 10.19 24.82 -5.01
N LEU A 16 10.67 26.04 -4.76
CA LEU A 16 10.85 26.60 -3.40
C LEU A 16 9.50 26.87 -2.72
N LEU A 17 8.50 27.36 -3.46
CA LEU A 17 7.14 27.54 -2.92
C LEU A 17 6.49 26.17 -2.61
N PHE A 18 6.70 25.16 -3.44
CA PHE A 18 6.22 23.80 -3.19
C PHE A 18 6.90 23.18 -1.94
N ILE A 19 8.20 23.39 -1.76
CA ILE A 19 8.95 22.96 -0.57
C ILE A 19 8.50 23.75 0.69
N ALA A 20 8.21 25.04 0.57
CA ALA A 20 7.74 25.86 1.68
C ALA A 20 6.32 25.53 2.15
N THR A 21 5.45 25.01 1.27
CA THR A 21 4.11 24.53 1.63
C THR A 21 4.14 23.18 2.36
N LEU A 22 5.24 22.41 2.23
CA LEU A 22 5.43 21.15 2.96
C LEU A 22 5.89 21.33 4.41
N GLY A 23 6.29 22.56 4.82
CA GLY A 23 6.91 22.85 6.12
C GLY A 23 5.98 23.14 7.30
N ASN A 24 4.65 23.14 7.13
CA ASN A 24 3.68 23.43 8.20
C ASN A 24 2.71 22.27 8.39
N VAL A 25 3.18 21.13 8.87
CA VAL A 25 2.31 20.02 9.26
C VAL A 25 2.15 20.09 10.79
N ASN A 26 0.97 20.55 11.24
CA ASN A 26 0.57 20.30 12.62
C ASN A 26 0.29 18.80 12.76
N GLU A 27 0.85 18.19 13.80
CA GLU A 27 0.66 16.78 14.13
C GLU A 27 -0.83 16.54 14.46
N THR A 28 -1.59 16.11 13.48
CA THR A 28 -2.94 15.58 13.66
C THR A 28 -2.84 14.08 13.41
N PHE A 29 -3.10 13.28 14.43
CA PHE A 29 -3.14 11.81 14.32
C PHE A 29 -4.34 11.43 13.46
N ALA A 30 -4.11 10.98 12.24
CA ALA A 30 -5.11 10.37 11.37
C ALA A 30 -4.89 8.86 11.35
N GLN A 31 -5.98 8.08 11.39
CA GLN A 31 -5.92 6.64 11.16
C GLN A 31 -5.29 6.38 9.77
N GLN A 32 -4.29 5.51 9.71
CA GLN A 32 -3.56 5.23 8.48
C GLN A 32 -3.89 3.80 8.01
N ASP A 33 -4.09 3.65 6.70
CA ASP A 33 -4.21 2.32 6.07
C ASP A 33 -2.98 1.47 6.35
N SER A 34 -3.20 0.14 6.38
CA SER A 34 -2.15 -0.87 6.55
C SER A 34 -1.01 -0.68 5.55
N GLN A 35 0.22 -0.85 6.01
CA GLN A 35 1.42 -0.65 5.20
C GLN A 35 2.13 -1.96 4.93
N TYR A 36 2.62 -2.10 3.70
CA TYR A 36 3.27 -3.31 3.21
C TYR A 36 4.69 -3.01 2.75
N THR A 37 5.65 -3.84 3.15
CA THR A 37 7.02 -3.73 2.68
C THR A 37 7.17 -4.31 1.28
N ASN A 38 6.38 -5.35 0.96
CA ASN A 38 6.32 -5.98 -0.36
C ASN A 38 5.23 -5.39 -1.27
N TYR A 39 4.91 -4.09 -1.19
CA TYR A 39 3.85 -3.41 -1.95
C TYR A 39 3.95 -3.65 -3.46
N MET A 40 5.17 -3.81 -4.01
CA MET A 40 5.40 -4.03 -5.44
C MET A 40 4.94 -5.41 -5.94
N TYR A 41 4.65 -6.34 -5.03
CA TYR A 41 4.07 -7.65 -5.35
C TYR A 41 2.55 -7.70 -5.17
N ASN A 42 1.98 -6.72 -4.44
CA ASN A 42 0.55 -6.60 -4.15
C ASN A 42 -0.02 -5.23 -4.55
N THR A 43 0.37 -4.75 -5.71
CA THR A 43 0.01 -3.41 -6.21
C THR A 43 -1.51 -3.21 -6.34
N ILE A 44 -2.30 -4.27 -6.53
CA ILE A 44 -3.76 -4.18 -6.65
C ILE A 44 -4.44 -3.60 -5.40
N ASN A 45 -3.86 -3.81 -4.21
CA ASN A 45 -4.43 -3.26 -2.97
C ASN A 45 -4.38 -1.73 -2.95
N VAL A 46 -3.34 -1.14 -3.54
CA VAL A 46 -3.16 0.32 -3.58
C VAL A 46 -3.63 0.96 -4.88
N ASN A 47 -3.69 0.21 -6.00
CA ASN A 47 -4.08 0.77 -7.31
C ASN A 47 -4.95 -0.18 -8.12
N PRO A 48 -6.25 0.11 -8.30
CA PRO A 48 -7.18 -0.74 -9.05
C PRO A 48 -6.82 -0.88 -10.55
N ALA A 49 -6.12 0.09 -11.12
CA ALA A 49 -5.70 0.02 -12.52
C ALA A 49 -4.64 -1.07 -12.79
N TYR A 50 -4.09 -1.66 -11.73
CA TYR A 50 -3.17 -2.81 -11.82
C TYR A 50 -3.89 -4.11 -12.21
N ALA A 51 -5.20 -4.23 -12.01
CA ALA A 51 -5.96 -5.45 -12.29
C ALA A 51 -5.70 -5.95 -13.72
N GLY A 52 -5.35 -7.23 -13.89
CA GLY A 52 -5.04 -7.84 -15.18
C GLY A 52 -3.72 -7.43 -15.84
N SER A 53 -2.96 -6.48 -15.29
CA SER A 53 -1.71 -5.98 -15.90
C SER A 53 -0.61 -7.03 -16.03
N ARG A 54 -0.69 -8.13 -15.27
CA ARG A 54 0.27 -9.25 -15.35
C ARG A 54 0.10 -10.13 -16.59
N GLY A 55 -1.00 -9.98 -17.34
CA GLY A 55 -1.28 -10.78 -18.53
C GLY A 55 -1.73 -12.21 -18.25
N VAL A 56 -1.71 -12.66 -17.01
CA VAL A 56 -2.18 -13.99 -16.55
C VAL A 56 -2.98 -13.84 -15.26
N MET A 57 -3.79 -14.85 -14.94
CA MET A 57 -4.45 -14.91 -13.64
C MET A 57 -3.39 -15.08 -12.55
N SER A 58 -3.46 -14.25 -11.53
CA SER A 58 -2.52 -14.24 -10.40
C SER A 58 -3.29 -14.28 -9.08
N LEU A 59 -2.89 -15.22 -8.22
CA LEU A 59 -3.30 -15.29 -6.81
C LEU A 59 -2.17 -14.74 -5.95
N PHE A 60 -2.50 -14.01 -4.92
CA PHE A 60 -1.56 -13.49 -3.93
C PHE A 60 -2.12 -13.66 -2.53
N GLY A 61 -1.27 -14.12 -1.61
CA GLY A 61 -1.57 -14.19 -0.19
C GLY A 61 -0.43 -13.61 0.62
N MET A 62 -0.72 -12.87 1.69
CA MET A 62 0.28 -12.25 2.54
C MET A 62 -0.18 -12.24 4.00
N HIS A 63 0.77 -12.46 4.89
CA HIS A 63 0.62 -12.27 6.34
C HIS A 63 1.70 -11.33 6.83
N ARG A 64 1.30 -10.32 7.63
CA ARG A 64 2.21 -9.36 8.25
C ARG A 64 1.91 -9.24 9.74
N THR A 65 2.93 -9.40 10.57
CA THR A 65 2.90 -9.11 12.00
C THR A 65 3.82 -7.94 12.26
N GLN A 66 3.27 -6.82 12.74
CA GLN A 66 4.05 -5.62 13.04
C GLN A 66 4.44 -5.59 14.53
N TRP A 67 5.54 -4.92 14.83
CA TRP A 67 6.03 -4.59 16.17
C TRP A 67 5.95 -5.76 17.15
N VAL A 68 6.55 -6.89 16.78
CA VAL A 68 6.53 -8.13 17.56
C VAL A 68 7.01 -7.88 18.99
N GLY A 69 6.22 -8.33 19.97
CA GLY A 69 6.46 -8.12 21.40
C GLY A 69 5.61 -7.03 22.03
N LEU A 70 4.86 -6.23 21.24
CA LEU A 70 3.88 -5.29 21.75
C LEU A 70 2.49 -5.93 21.78
N ASP A 71 1.82 -5.82 22.91
CA ASP A 71 0.42 -6.25 23.03
C ASP A 71 -0.50 -5.36 22.19
N GLY A 72 -1.40 -5.99 21.42
CA GLY A 72 -2.31 -5.28 20.52
C GLY A 72 -1.65 -4.75 19.25
N ALA A 73 -0.41 -5.12 18.95
CA ALA A 73 0.29 -4.73 17.73
C ALA A 73 -0.46 -5.20 16.45
N PRO A 74 -0.30 -4.47 15.33
CA PRO A 74 -1.04 -4.78 14.10
C PRO A 74 -0.71 -6.14 13.52
N VAL A 75 -1.75 -6.85 13.08
CA VAL A 75 -1.64 -8.09 12.29
C VAL A 75 -2.52 -7.95 11.06
N THR A 76 -1.91 -8.02 9.89
CA THR A 76 -2.60 -7.85 8.61
C THR A 76 -2.52 -9.12 7.77
N ASN A 77 -3.66 -9.56 7.26
CA ASN A 77 -3.78 -10.67 6.32
C ASN A 77 -4.36 -10.14 5.00
N VAL A 78 -3.77 -10.53 3.89
CA VAL A 78 -4.20 -10.12 2.56
C VAL A 78 -4.35 -11.35 1.67
N ALA A 79 -5.44 -11.38 0.92
CA ALA A 79 -5.60 -12.32 -0.19
C ALA A 79 -6.13 -11.55 -1.41
N SER A 80 -5.61 -11.82 -2.60
CA SER A 80 -6.12 -11.23 -3.82
C SER A 80 -6.01 -12.16 -5.01
N ILE A 81 -6.93 -11.97 -5.94
CA ILE A 81 -6.91 -12.59 -7.27
C ILE A 81 -7.10 -11.50 -8.31
N ASN A 82 -6.32 -11.50 -9.36
CA ASN A 82 -6.55 -10.62 -10.49
C ASN A 82 -6.23 -11.34 -11.81
N THR A 83 -6.95 -10.95 -12.88
CA THR A 83 -6.85 -11.60 -14.18
C THR A 83 -7.18 -10.62 -15.30
N PRO A 84 -6.51 -10.68 -16.45
CA PRO A 84 -7.03 -10.07 -17.67
C PRO A 84 -8.27 -10.85 -18.14
N ILE A 85 -9.23 -10.16 -18.79
CA ILE A 85 -10.31 -10.81 -19.51
C ILE A 85 -9.83 -11.10 -20.92
N ASN A 86 -9.85 -12.38 -21.31
CA ASN A 86 -9.39 -12.82 -22.61
C ASN A 86 -10.10 -12.07 -23.76
N ASN A 87 -9.32 -11.71 -24.79
CA ASN A 87 -9.78 -10.98 -25.97
C ASN A 87 -10.45 -9.63 -25.67
N SER A 88 -10.11 -9.02 -24.56
CA SER A 88 -10.58 -7.69 -24.19
C SER A 88 -9.46 -6.84 -23.58
N ASN A 89 -9.74 -5.54 -23.45
CA ASN A 89 -8.84 -4.62 -22.76
C ASN A 89 -9.15 -4.51 -21.25
N PHE A 90 -10.06 -5.32 -20.75
CA PHE A 90 -10.46 -5.28 -19.35
C PHE A 90 -9.63 -6.23 -18.47
N GLY A 91 -9.38 -5.81 -17.24
CA GLY A 91 -8.87 -6.62 -16.16
C GLY A 91 -9.84 -6.60 -14.97
N LEU A 92 -9.90 -7.69 -14.25
CA LEU A 92 -10.69 -7.84 -13.03
C LEU A 92 -9.80 -8.20 -11.86
N GLY A 93 -10.20 -7.77 -10.67
CA GLY A 93 -9.56 -8.11 -9.41
C GLY A 93 -10.57 -8.23 -8.28
N ILE A 94 -10.24 -9.09 -7.34
CA ILE A 94 -10.92 -9.19 -6.04
C ILE A 94 -9.83 -9.26 -4.99
N SER A 95 -9.99 -8.52 -3.90
CA SER A 95 -9.07 -8.57 -2.77
C SER A 95 -9.83 -8.59 -1.45
N PHE A 96 -9.21 -9.23 -0.47
CA PHE A 96 -9.63 -9.28 0.91
C PHE A 96 -8.47 -8.85 1.78
N VAL A 97 -8.73 -7.92 2.70
CA VAL A 97 -7.78 -7.46 3.71
C VAL A 97 -8.46 -7.61 5.07
N ASN A 98 -7.80 -8.29 5.99
CA ASN A 98 -8.16 -8.29 7.40
C ASN A 98 -7.04 -7.61 8.16
N ASP A 99 -7.35 -6.55 8.88
CA ASP A 99 -6.41 -5.79 9.70
C ASP A 99 -6.89 -5.71 11.14
N ARG A 100 -6.04 -6.16 12.07
CA ARG A 100 -6.33 -6.16 13.51
C ARG A 100 -5.34 -5.29 14.24
N ILE A 101 -5.83 -4.35 15.04
CA ILE A 101 -5.04 -3.46 15.88
C ILE A 101 -5.74 -3.30 17.23
N GLY A 102 -5.14 -3.84 18.28
CA GLY A 102 -5.73 -3.80 19.63
C GLY A 102 -7.12 -4.43 19.66
N PRO A 103 -8.18 -3.66 20.05
CA PRO A 103 -9.55 -4.13 20.10
C PRO A 103 -10.24 -4.14 18.73
N SER A 104 -9.64 -3.48 17.72
CA SER A 104 -10.22 -3.29 16.39
C SER A 104 -9.88 -4.44 15.46
N ASP A 105 -10.87 -4.92 14.70
CA ASP A 105 -10.76 -5.93 13.64
C ASP A 105 -11.54 -5.43 12.42
N GLU A 106 -10.83 -5.04 11.37
CA GLU A 106 -11.40 -4.53 10.13
C GLU A 106 -11.24 -5.54 9.00
N ASN A 107 -12.34 -5.78 8.27
CA ASN A 107 -12.39 -6.68 7.14
C ASN A 107 -12.86 -5.92 5.90
N ALA A 108 -11.96 -5.74 4.92
CA ALA A 108 -12.23 -5.10 3.65
C ALA A 108 -12.31 -6.11 2.52
N ILE A 109 -13.43 -6.11 1.79
CA ILE A 109 -13.60 -6.88 0.55
C ILE A 109 -13.71 -5.88 -0.60
N SER A 110 -12.82 -5.98 -1.58
CA SER A 110 -12.79 -5.06 -2.72
C SER A 110 -12.92 -5.80 -4.04
N ALA A 111 -13.60 -5.15 -4.99
CA ALA A 111 -13.65 -5.57 -6.39
C ALA A 111 -13.07 -4.46 -7.27
N ASP A 112 -12.20 -4.83 -8.19
CA ASP A 112 -11.49 -3.93 -9.10
C ASP A 112 -11.85 -4.25 -10.54
N ILE A 113 -12.05 -3.21 -11.35
CA ILE A 113 -12.12 -3.32 -12.80
C ILE A 113 -11.17 -2.32 -13.42
N SER A 114 -10.38 -2.76 -14.38
CA SER A 114 -9.48 -1.91 -15.15
C SER A 114 -9.76 -1.96 -16.64
N TYR A 115 -9.40 -0.89 -17.35
CA TYR A 115 -9.39 -0.81 -18.80
C TYR A 115 -8.01 -0.36 -19.26
N THR A 116 -7.37 -1.14 -20.13
CA THR A 116 -6.00 -0.94 -20.59
C THR A 116 -5.96 -0.49 -22.04
N ILE A 117 -5.25 0.59 -22.33
CA ILE A 117 -5.02 1.14 -23.66
C ILE A 117 -3.55 0.90 -24.03
N GLN A 118 -3.31 0.38 -25.23
CA GLN A 118 -1.97 0.31 -25.81
C GLN A 118 -1.59 1.72 -26.30
N THR A 119 -0.59 2.34 -25.66
CA THR A 119 -0.12 3.70 -26.01
C THR A 119 1.04 3.69 -26.99
N SER A 120 1.80 2.59 -27.06
CA SER A 120 2.85 2.31 -28.04
C SER A 120 3.07 0.81 -28.15
N GLU A 121 4.02 0.36 -28.95
CA GLU A 121 4.38 -1.07 -29.06
C GLU A 121 4.77 -1.70 -27.73
N THR A 122 5.36 -0.92 -26.80
CA THR A 122 5.88 -1.40 -25.53
C THR A 122 5.11 -0.92 -24.31
N TYR A 123 4.40 0.22 -24.42
CA TYR A 123 3.77 0.85 -23.25
C TYR A 123 2.26 0.73 -23.26
N LYS A 124 1.70 0.52 -22.09
CA LYS A 124 0.28 0.41 -21.80
C LYS A 124 -0.12 1.41 -20.74
N LEU A 125 -1.33 1.95 -20.85
CA LEU A 125 -1.96 2.82 -19.86
C LEU A 125 -3.28 2.20 -19.42
N SER A 126 -3.40 1.94 -18.14
CA SER A 126 -4.61 1.35 -17.55
C SER A 126 -5.30 2.37 -16.65
N PHE A 127 -6.61 2.40 -16.71
CA PHE A 127 -7.49 3.12 -15.78
C PHE A 127 -8.25 2.09 -14.97
N GLY A 128 -8.44 2.31 -13.67
CA GLY A 128 -9.13 1.35 -12.81
C GLY A 128 -10.07 2.04 -11.84
N ILE A 129 -11.13 1.33 -11.50
CA ILE A 129 -12.04 1.69 -10.42
C ILE A 129 -12.12 0.52 -9.43
N LYS A 130 -12.32 0.87 -8.17
CA LYS A 130 -12.45 -0.05 -7.03
C LYS A 130 -13.75 0.20 -6.31
N GLY A 131 -14.46 -0.86 -5.94
CA GLY A 131 -15.53 -0.82 -4.95
C GLY A 131 -15.11 -1.64 -3.74
N THR A 132 -15.24 -1.07 -2.54
CA THR A 132 -14.86 -1.73 -1.29
C THR A 132 -16.04 -1.76 -0.32
N ALA A 133 -16.21 -2.90 0.35
CA ALA A 133 -17.09 -3.09 1.49
C ALA A 133 -16.23 -3.33 2.73
N ASN A 134 -16.22 -2.38 3.66
CA ASN A 134 -15.53 -2.50 4.95
C ASN A 134 -16.51 -2.94 6.03
N LEU A 135 -16.07 -3.84 6.91
CA LEU A 135 -16.76 -4.32 8.10
C LEU A 135 -15.84 -4.12 9.30
N LEU A 136 -16.18 -3.17 10.15
CA LEU A 136 -15.42 -2.85 11.36
C LEU A 136 -16.08 -3.51 12.58
N ASN A 137 -15.25 -4.19 13.39
CA ASN A 137 -15.59 -4.67 14.72
C ASN A 137 -14.65 -4.04 15.75
N VAL A 138 -15.17 -3.62 16.89
CA VAL A 138 -14.37 -3.11 18.01
C VAL A 138 -14.86 -3.75 19.29
N ASP A 139 -13.99 -4.54 19.92
CA ASP A 139 -14.26 -5.24 21.18
C ASP A 139 -13.66 -4.46 22.36
N TYR A 140 -14.45 -3.61 22.97
CA TYR A 140 -14.01 -2.77 24.09
C TYR A 140 -13.68 -3.58 25.35
N THR A 141 -14.12 -4.84 25.46
CA THR A 141 -13.78 -5.69 26.61
C THR A 141 -12.29 -6.03 26.68
N LYS A 142 -11.56 -5.85 25.57
CA LYS A 142 -10.10 -6.04 25.49
C LYS A 142 -9.30 -4.84 26.01
N LEU A 143 -9.99 -3.73 26.32
CA LEU A 143 -9.34 -2.52 26.80
C LEU A 143 -9.36 -2.48 28.37
N ASN A 144 -8.26 -1.96 28.93
CA ASN A 144 -8.22 -1.56 30.35
C ASN A 144 -8.87 -0.16 30.49
N ILE A 145 -10.18 -0.14 30.66
CA ILE A 145 -10.95 1.11 30.76
C ILE A 145 -10.91 1.60 32.21
N TYR A 146 -10.48 2.87 32.41
CA TYR A 146 -10.37 3.48 33.72
C TYR A 146 -11.75 3.65 34.41
N ASP A 147 -12.77 4.04 33.63
CA ASP A 147 -14.17 4.11 34.10
C ASP A 147 -15.03 3.11 33.33
N PRO A 148 -15.33 1.92 33.93
CA PRO A 148 -16.18 0.93 33.29
C PRO A 148 -17.62 1.37 33.06
N THR A 149 -18.04 2.50 33.67
CA THR A 149 -19.40 3.05 33.53
C THR A 149 -19.53 4.05 32.40
N ASP A 150 -18.42 4.40 31.72
CA ASP A 150 -18.44 5.31 30.57
C ASP A 150 -19.32 4.73 29.44
N PRO A 151 -20.43 5.41 29.08
CA PRO A 151 -21.35 4.93 28.05
C PRO A 151 -20.70 4.66 26.69
N GLN A 152 -19.54 5.29 26.41
CA GLN A 152 -18.84 5.17 25.15
C GLN A 152 -18.22 3.78 24.93
N PHE A 153 -17.92 3.05 26.01
CA PHE A 153 -17.26 1.74 25.98
C PHE A 153 -18.18 0.59 26.40
N GLN A 154 -19.47 0.85 26.63
CA GLN A 154 -20.39 -0.19 27.12
C GLN A 154 -20.88 -1.14 26.01
N ASN A 155 -20.89 -0.69 24.78
CA ASN A 155 -21.37 -1.48 23.64
C ASN A 155 -20.26 -1.65 22.61
N ASN A 156 -19.91 -2.87 22.30
CA ASN A 156 -19.01 -3.19 21.21
C ASN A 156 -19.55 -2.68 19.86
N ILE A 157 -18.66 -2.42 18.93
CA ILE A 157 -19.05 -2.17 17.54
C ILE A 157 -19.00 -3.51 16.81
N ASP A 158 -20.15 -3.94 16.29
CA ASP A 158 -20.29 -5.21 15.59
C ASP A 158 -20.67 -5.00 14.13
N ASN A 159 -19.78 -5.43 13.21
CA ASN A 159 -20.02 -5.42 11.77
C ASN A 159 -20.49 -4.07 11.21
N LYS A 160 -19.90 -2.95 11.68
CA LYS A 160 -20.22 -1.63 11.13
C LYS A 160 -19.80 -1.59 9.67
N PHE A 161 -20.79 -1.54 8.78
CA PHE A 161 -20.56 -1.54 7.35
C PHE A 161 -20.24 -0.14 6.84
N SER A 162 -19.18 -0.02 6.04
CA SER A 162 -18.77 1.22 5.39
C SER A 162 -18.39 0.94 3.94
N PRO A 163 -19.18 1.39 2.95
CA PRO A 163 -18.82 1.25 1.54
C PRO A 163 -17.77 2.29 1.17
N ASN A 164 -16.88 1.95 0.25
CA ASN A 164 -15.94 2.90 -0.33
C ASN A 164 -15.80 2.68 -1.84
N ILE A 165 -15.32 3.70 -2.53
CA ILE A 165 -14.99 3.66 -3.95
C ILE A 165 -13.61 4.25 -4.15
N GLY A 166 -12.89 3.78 -5.17
CA GLY A 166 -11.56 4.27 -5.48
C GLY A 166 -11.30 4.27 -6.98
N ALA A 167 -10.24 4.97 -7.37
CA ALA A 167 -9.79 4.98 -8.76
C ALA A 167 -8.26 5.05 -8.84
N GLY A 168 -7.74 4.69 -10.02
CA GLY A 168 -6.31 4.77 -10.28
C GLY A 168 -5.98 4.78 -11.75
N VAL A 169 -4.74 5.16 -12.02
CA VAL A 169 -4.11 5.11 -13.32
C VAL A 169 -2.79 4.37 -13.18
N TYR A 170 -2.47 3.51 -14.13
CA TYR A 170 -1.26 2.71 -14.13
C TYR A 170 -0.66 2.65 -15.52
N PHE A 171 0.52 3.26 -15.67
CA PHE A 171 1.33 3.24 -16.88
C PHE A 171 2.42 2.20 -16.74
N HIS A 172 2.52 1.26 -17.67
CA HIS A 172 3.46 0.16 -17.53
C HIS A 172 3.95 -0.43 -18.83
N SER A 173 5.08 -1.11 -18.73
CA SER A 173 5.68 -1.99 -19.74
C SER A 173 6.30 -3.19 -19.01
N ASP A 174 7.04 -4.03 -19.71
CA ASP A 174 7.77 -5.15 -19.10
C ASP A 174 8.85 -4.68 -18.11
N LYS A 175 9.37 -3.45 -18.30
CA LYS A 175 10.48 -2.93 -17.47
C LYS A 175 10.11 -1.75 -16.59
N LEU A 176 9.15 -0.92 -16.99
CA LEU A 176 8.79 0.30 -16.29
C LEU A 176 7.36 0.20 -15.77
N TYR A 177 7.11 0.74 -14.59
CA TYR A 177 5.76 1.06 -14.16
C TYR A 177 5.71 2.36 -13.37
N ALA A 178 4.62 3.08 -13.51
CA ALA A 178 4.25 4.23 -12.69
C ALA A 178 2.74 4.24 -12.47
N GLY A 179 2.28 4.56 -11.28
CA GLY A 179 0.86 4.58 -10.95
C GLY A 179 0.51 5.69 -9.99
N LEU A 180 -0.69 6.22 -10.17
CA LEU A 180 -1.33 7.17 -9.26
C LEU A 180 -2.71 6.63 -8.90
N SER A 181 -3.08 6.67 -7.61
CA SER A 181 -4.37 6.13 -7.17
C SER A 181 -4.85 6.75 -5.87
N VAL A 182 -6.16 6.68 -5.70
CA VAL A 182 -6.88 6.91 -4.45
C VAL A 182 -7.81 5.70 -4.26
N PRO A 183 -7.42 4.69 -3.43
CA PRO A 183 -8.20 3.48 -3.24
C PRO A 183 -9.54 3.72 -2.54
N ASN A 184 -9.60 4.73 -1.67
CA ASN A 184 -10.74 5.09 -0.84
C ASN A 184 -11.01 6.59 -0.95
N PHE A 185 -12.10 7.00 -1.63
CA PHE A 185 -12.53 8.39 -1.77
C PHE A 185 -13.44 8.84 -0.64
N LEU A 186 -14.22 7.90 -0.07
CA LEU A 186 -15.21 8.24 0.94
C LEU A 186 -14.53 8.25 2.31
N GLU A 187 -14.62 9.40 2.97
CA GLU A 187 -14.19 9.56 4.36
C GLU A 187 -15.28 8.99 5.26
N THR A 188 -15.01 7.89 5.95
CA THR A 188 -15.97 7.26 6.85
C THR A 188 -15.71 7.71 8.29
N GLU A 189 -16.76 8.08 9.00
CA GLU A 189 -16.70 8.33 10.44
C GLU A 189 -16.94 7.01 11.18
N HIS A 190 -15.92 6.51 11.85
CA HIS A 190 -16.00 5.22 12.55
C HIS A 190 -16.80 5.29 13.87
N TYR A 191 -17.01 6.50 14.41
CA TYR A 191 -17.67 6.74 15.70
C TYR A 191 -18.73 7.83 15.55
N ASP A 192 -20.01 7.45 15.36
CA ASP A 192 -21.10 8.36 14.96
C ASP A 192 -21.58 9.33 16.05
N ASP A 193 -21.28 9.13 17.34
CA ASP A 193 -21.87 9.92 18.43
C ASP A 193 -20.86 10.51 19.44
N ASN A 194 -19.55 10.45 19.19
CA ASN A 194 -18.55 10.93 20.13
C ASN A 194 -17.75 12.11 19.61
N VAL A 195 -18.05 13.30 20.13
CA VAL A 195 -17.33 14.55 19.84
C VAL A 195 -15.83 14.50 20.20
N ALA A 196 -15.41 13.50 20.99
CA ALA A 196 -14.02 13.35 21.46
C ALA A 196 -13.19 12.34 20.67
N ALA A 197 -13.79 11.47 19.87
CA ALA A 197 -13.09 10.42 19.13
C ALA A 197 -13.44 10.45 17.63
N THR A 198 -13.09 11.53 16.94
CA THR A 198 -13.22 11.63 15.49
C THR A 198 -12.05 10.90 14.81
N ALA A 199 -12.05 9.57 14.85
CA ALA A 199 -11.23 8.79 13.92
C ALA A 199 -11.93 8.81 12.57
N LYS A 200 -11.62 9.82 11.75
CA LYS A 200 -12.05 9.90 10.34
C LYS A 200 -11.03 9.16 9.48
N GLU A 201 -11.51 8.21 8.70
CA GLU A 201 -10.76 7.72 7.57
C GLU A 201 -10.49 8.90 6.61
N ARG A 202 -9.23 9.12 6.24
CA ARG A 202 -8.82 10.21 5.35
C ARG A 202 -8.47 9.64 3.98
N MET A 203 -8.68 10.42 2.92
CA MET A 203 -8.24 10.04 1.59
C MET A 203 -6.72 9.85 1.53
N HIS A 204 -6.29 8.69 1.05
CA HIS A 204 -4.90 8.34 0.81
C HIS A 204 -4.59 8.47 -0.68
N TYR A 205 -3.62 9.31 -1.02
CA TYR A 205 -3.09 9.43 -2.38
C TYR A 205 -1.82 8.61 -2.47
N TYR A 206 -1.80 7.64 -3.38
CA TYR A 206 -0.63 6.80 -3.62
C TYR A 206 0.02 7.14 -4.94
N PHE A 207 1.34 7.29 -4.93
CA PHE A 207 2.17 7.37 -6.12
C PHE A 207 3.23 6.27 -6.05
N ILE A 208 3.24 5.39 -7.03
CA ILE A 208 4.16 4.24 -7.11
C ILE A 208 4.94 4.28 -8.41
N GLY A 209 6.17 3.77 -8.38
CA GLY A 209 6.95 3.61 -9.60
C GLY A 209 8.13 2.67 -9.39
N GLY A 210 8.62 2.13 -10.51
CA GLY A 210 9.80 1.28 -10.52
C GLY A 210 10.26 0.97 -11.93
N TYR A 211 11.52 0.55 -12.01
CA TYR A 211 12.15 0.18 -13.27
C TYR A 211 12.99 -1.08 -13.10
N VAL A 212 13.06 -1.93 -14.12
CA VAL A 212 13.89 -3.12 -14.16
C VAL A 212 15.07 -2.88 -15.08
N PHE A 213 16.27 -2.84 -14.50
CA PHE A 213 17.54 -2.80 -15.22
C PHE A 213 18.09 -4.20 -15.38
N ASP A 214 18.42 -4.62 -16.59
CA ASP A 214 19.20 -5.83 -16.85
C ASP A 214 20.69 -5.47 -16.67
N LEU A 215 21.29 -5.84 -15.54
CA LEU A 215 22.70 -5.58 -15.25
C LEU A 215 23.59 -6.59 -15.95
N SER A 216 23.12 -7.82 -16.12
CA SER A 216 23.74 -8.89 -16.88
C SER A 216 22.67 -9.91 -17.31
N GLU A 217 23.06 -10.96 -18.03
CA GLU A 217 22.14 -12.05 -18.40
C GLU A 217 21.47 -12.72 -17.19
N ASN A 218 22.15 -12.72 -16.03
CA ASN A 218 21.72 -13.42 -14.83
C ASN A 218 21.32 -12.49 -13.69
N ILE A 219 21.47 -11.16 -13.83
CA ILE A 219 21.21 -10.21 -12.75
C ILE A 219 20.32 -9.09 -13.24
N LYS A 220 19.15 -8.93 -12.59
CA LYS A 220 18.25 -7.80 -12.79
C LYS A 220 18.21 -6.95 -11.52
N PHE A 221 18.18 -5.63 -11.68
CA PHE A 221 18.05 -4.66 -10.59
C PHE A 221 16.74 -3.91 -10.72
N LYS A 222 15.92 -3.91 -9.67
CA LYS A 222 14.62 -3.23 -9.64
C LYS A 222 14.58 -2.24 -8.49
N PRO A 223 14.98 -0.98 -8.69
CA PRO A 223 14.60 0.10 -7.80
C PRO A 223 13.11 0.40 -7.95
N ALA A 224 12.47 0.73 -6.83
CA ALA A 224 11.08 1.13 -6.81
C ALA A 224 10.80 2.09 -5.64
N PHE A 225 9.71 2.81 -5.74
CA PHE A 225 9.23 3.67 -4.66
C PHE A 225 7.72 3.63 -4.55
N LEU A 226 7.25 3.89 -3.34
CA LEU A 226 5.86 4.20 -3.03
C LEU A 226 5.84 5.48 -2.21
N SER A 227 5.03 6.44 -2.60
CA SER A 227 4.75 7.63 -1.80
C SER A 227 3.28 7.65 -1.43
N LYS A 228 2.99 7.89 -0.15
CA LYS A 228 1.64 8.01 0.40
C LYS A 228 1.47 9.41 0.99
N VAL A 229 0.44 10.11 0.52
CA VAL A 229 0.06 11.45 1.00
C VAL A 229 -1.33 11.37 1.62
N VAL A 230 -1.45 11.82 2.86
CA VAL A 230 -2.72 11.88 3.60
C VAL A 230 -2.84 13.29 4.19
N SER A 231 -4.03 13.88 4.08
CA SER A 231 -4.27 15.20 4.66
C SER A 231 -4.14 15.15 6.19
N GLY A 232 -3.26 15.95 6.76
CA GLY A 232 -3.02 15.98 8.20
C GLY A 232 -2.06 14.92 8.74
N ALA A 233 -1.36 14.17 7.86
CA ALA A 233 -0.29 13.26 8.24
C ALA A 233 1.02 13.60 7.49
N PRO A 234 2.20 13.26 8.06
CA PRO A 234 3.47 13.42 7.36
C PRO A 234 3.51 12.64 6.04
N LEU A 235 4.21 13.19 5.05
CA LEU A 235 4.50 12.49 3.81
C LEU A 235 5.26 11.20 4.12
N GLN A 236 4.76 10.08 3.64
CA GLN A 236 5.45 8.81 3.73
C GLN A 236 6.05 8.41 2.38
N VAL A 237 7.31 7.97 2.41
CA VAL A 237 8.04 7.50 1.23
C VAL A 237 8.74 6.20 1.57
N ASP A 238 8.45 5.17 0.78
CA ASP A 238 9.11 3.88 0.82
C ASP A 238 9.99 3.73 -0.43
N LEU A 239 11.28 3.53 -0.25
CA LEU A 239 12.25 3.27 -1.32
C LEU A 239 12.69 1.82 -1.23
N THR A 240 12.72 1.11 -2.35
CA THR A 240 13.21 -0.27 -2.40
C THR A 240 14.24 -0.46 -3.50
N ALA A 241 15.19 -1.36 -3.24
CA ALA A 241 16.21 -1.80 -4.18
C ALA A 241 16.29 -3.33 -4.15
N ASN A 242 15.82 -3.99 -5.21
CA ASN A 242 15.78 -5.43 -5.30
C ASN A 242 16.69 -5.93 -6.42
N PHE A 243 17.49 -6.95 -6.14
CA PHE A 243 18.31 -7.69 -7.11
C PHE A 243 17.71 -9.07 -7.30
N MET A 244 17.49 -9.47 -8.55
CA MET A 244 17.06 -10.82 -8.90
C MET A 244 18.23 -11.55 -9.60
N PHE A 245 18.56 -12.74 -9.09
CA PHE A 245 19.64 -13.59 -9.58
C PHE A 245 19.07 -14.83 -10.27
N ASN A 246 19.53 -15.11 -11.49
CA ASN A 246 19.14 -16.28 -12.29
C ASN A 246 17.63 -16.49 -12.41
N GLU A 247 16.85 -15.39 -12.40
CA GLU A 247 15.38 -15.38 -12.40
C GLU A 247 14.73 -16.21 -11.28
N LYS A 248 15.49 -16.51 -10.23
CA LYS A 248 15.04 -17.36 -9.12
C LYS A 248 15.13 -16.71 -7.75
N PHE A 249 16.24 -16.09 -7.42
CA PHE A 249 16.49 -15.56 -6.10
C PHE A 249 16.43 -14.04 -6.10
N VAL A 250 15.64 -13.47 -5.18
CA VAL A 250 15.56 -12.02 -4.99
C VAL A 250 16.16 -11.67 -3.64
N LEU A 251 17.05 -10.69 -3.63
CA LEU A 251 17.58 -10.06 -2.43
C LEU A 251 17.36 -8.56 -2.55
N GLY A 252 16.79 -7.96 -1.51
CA GLY A 252 16.45 -6.56 -1.52
C GLY A 252 16.64 -5.88 -0.18
N ALA A 253 16.66 -4.55 -0.24
CA ALA A 253 16.57 -3.67 0.91
C ALA A 253 15.51 -2.60 0.66
N ALA A 254 14.86 -2.15 1.73
CA ALA A 254 13.92 -1.06 1.67
C ALA A 254 14.22 -0.05 2.79
N TYR A 255 13.88 1.19 2.54
CA TYR A 255 13.91 2.26 3.51
C TYR A 255 12.58 3.01 3.50
N ARG A 256 11.90 3.00 4.62
CA ARG A 256 10.70 3.81 4.88
C ARG A 256 11.12 5.03 5.67
N TRP A 257 10.91 6.20 5.06
CA TRP A 257 11.33 7.46 5.66
C TRP A 257 10.76 7.61 7.08
N ASP A 258 11.66 7.90 8.03
CA ASP A 258 11.36 8.09 9.46
C ASP A 258 10.56 6.96 10.11
N ALA A 259 10.66 5.72 9.59
CA ALA A 259 9.94 4.58 10.15
C ALA A 259 10.78 3.31 10.25
N ALA A 260 11.33 2.77 9.14
CA ALA A 260 11.98 1.48 9.18
C ALA A 260 13.05 1.30 8.09
N VAL A 261 14.01 0.41 8.36
CA VAL A 261 14.90 -0.20 7.37
C VAL A 261 14.53 -1.67 7.25
N SER A 262 14.43 -2.17 6.02
CA SER A 262 13.95 -3.53 5.78
C SER A 262 14.92 -4.34 4.93
N GLY A 263 15.02 -5.64 5.25
CA GLY A 263 15.63 -6.65 4.41
C GLY A 263 14.55 -7.50 3.73
N LEU A 264 14.71 -7.77 2.42
CA LEU A 264 13.77 -8.56 1.63
C LEU A 264 14.47 -9.74 1.00
N VAL A 265 13.83 -10.90 1.04
CA VAL A 265 14.26 -12.09 0.30
C VAL A 265 13.08 -12.69 -0.44
N GLY A 266 13.33 -13.21 -1.64
CA GLY A 266 12.29 -13.86 -2.45
C GLY A 266 12.86 -15.03 -3.21
N PHE A 267 12.02 -16.01 -3.48
CA PHE A 267 12.40 -17.19 -4.23
C PHE A 267 11.30 -17.58 -5.23
N GLN A 268 11.66 -17.58 -6.51
CA GLN A 268 10.84 -18.12 -7.58
C GLN A 268 11.03 -19.64 -7.62
N VAL A 269 10.11 -20.38 -7.01
CA VAL A 269 10.19 -21.85 -6.87
C VAL A 269 10.15 -22.52 -8.25
N ASN A 270 9.23 -22.06 -9.10
CA ASN A 270 9.09 -22.44 -10.49
C ASN A 270 8.44 -21.28 -11.26
N GLN A 271 8.04 -21.48 -12.51
CA GLN A 271 7.45 -20.42 -13.33
C GLN A 271 6.17 -19.83 -12.74
N SER A 272 5.41 -20.60 -11.94
CA SER A 272 4.12 -20.20 -11.36
C SER A 272 4.22 -19.71 -9.92
N TRP A 273 5.08 -20.31 -9.09
CA TRP A 273 5.13 -20.07 -7.65
C TRP A 273 6.27 -19.15 -7.24
N MET A 274 5.97 -18.12 -6.49
CA MET A 274 6.94 -17.25 -5.82
C MET A 274 6.57 -17.12 -4.34
N ILE A 275 7.57 -17.25 -3.47
CA ILE A 275 7.49 -16.96 -2.05
C ILE A 275 8.44 -15.82 -1.70
N GLY A 276 8.07 -14.96 -0.77
CA GLY A 276 8.94 -13.89 -0.29
C GLY A 276 8.72 -13.60 1.17
N TYR A 277 9.72 -12.99 1.78
CA TYR A 277 9.74 -12.59 3.16
C TYR A 277 10.43 -11.23 3.29
N ALA A 278 9.93 -10.39 4.18
CA ALA A 278 10.58 -9.16 4.59
C ALA A 278 10.62 -9.05 6.12
N TYR A 279 11.69 -8.45 6.60
CA TYR A 279 11.87 -8.06 7.99
C TYR A 279 12.11 -6.55 8.05
N ASP A 280 11.30 -5.85 8.85
CA ASP A 280 11.45 -4.41 9.07
C ASP A 280 12.04 -4.18 10.48
N ALA A 281 13.19 -3.54 10.52
CA ALA A 281 13.77 -2.99 11.73
C ALA A 281 13.28 -1.56 11.91
N GLU A 282 12.56 -1.31 12.99
CA GLU A 282 12.04 0.02 13.35
C GLU A 282 13.19 0.99 13.62
N THR A 283 13.09 2.23 13.12
CA THR A 283 14.13 3.28 13.34
C THR A 283 13.66 4.40 14.28
N THR A 284 12.39 4.39 14.66
CA THR A 284 11.80 5.35 15.59
C THR A 284 12.04 4.94 17.05
N LYS A 285 11.53 5.73 18.00
CA LYS A 285 11.57 5.39 19.44
C LYS A 285 10.86 4.07 19.76
N LEU A 286 9.95 3.62 18.88
CA LEU A 286 9.22 2.38 19.02
C LEU A 286 10.14 1.15 18.95
N ALA A 287 11.31 1.26 18.33
CA ALA A 287 12.34 0.22 18.28
C ALA A 287 12.77 -0.32 19.66
N ASN A 288 12.64 0.52 20.71
CA ASN A 288 12.99 0.10 22.07
C ASN A 288 11.99 -0.86 22.71
N TYR A 289 10.82 -1.04 22.11
CA TYR A 289 9.69 -1.77 22.68
C TYR A 289 9.24 -2.96 21.83
N ASN A 290 9.83 -3.17 20.65
CA ASN A 290 9.45 -4.27 19.77
C ASN A 290 10.67 -4.93 19.11
N SER A 291 10.47 -6.11 18.55
CA SER A 291 11.48 -6.90 17.83
C SER A 291 11.36 -6.79 16.32
N GLY A 292 10.82 -5.69 15.80
CA GLY A 292 10.60 -5.46 14.38
C GLY A 292 9.28 -6.04 13.86
N SER A 293 9.14 -6.03 12.53
CA SER A 293 7.94 -6.53 11.84
C SER A 293 8.33 -7.59 10.81
N HIS A 294 7.45 -8.57 10.65
CA HIS A 294 7.65 -9.68 9.74
C HIS A 294 6.54 -9.71 8.70
N GLU A 295 6.89 -9.93 7.45
CA GLU A 295 5.95 -10.05 6.34
C GLU A 295 6.34 -11.25 5.48
N ILE A 296 5.40 -12.16 5.23
CA ILE A 296 5.56 -13.30 4.33
C ILE A 296 4.48 -13.25 3.26
N PHE A 297 4.84 -13.53 2.01
CA PHE A 297 3.87 -13.64 0.93
C PHE A 297 4.08 -14.88 0.07
N LEU A 298 3.01 -15.29 -0.58
CA LEU A 298 2.96 -16.33 -1.59
C LEU A 298 2.21 -15.80 -2.80
N ARG A 299 2.77 -16.00 -4.00
CA ARG A 299 2.11 -15.67 -5.27
C ARG A 299 2.08 -16.89 -6.16
N TYR A 300 0.93 -17.10 -6.81
CA TYR A 300 0.74 -18.12 -7.83
C TYR A 300 0.22 -17.51 -9.12
N GLU A 301 0.83 -17.85 -10.25
CA GLU A 301 0.42 -17.42 -11.60
C GLU A 301 0.03 -18.63 -12.44
N PHE A 302 -1.18 -18.56 -13.00
CA PHE A 302 -1.67 -19.56 -13.95
C PHE A 302 -1.06 -19.25 -15.32
N LYS A 303 -0.12 -20.08 -15.77
CA LYS A 303 0.56 -19.96 -17.07
C LYS A 303 0.14 -21.06 -18.00
#